data_9835ffb73627e446e3e5433743c8b1bd
#
_entry.id   9835ffb73627e446e3e5433743c8b1bd
#
_cell.length_a   1.000
_cell.length_b   1.000
_cell.length_c   1.000
_cell.angle_alpha   90.00
_cell.angle_beta   90.00
_cell.angle_gamma   90.00
#
_symmetry.space_group_name_H-M   'P 1'
#
loop_
_entity.id
_entity.type
_entity.pdbx_description
1 polymer ?
#
loop_
_entity_poly.entity_id
_entity_poly.type
_entity_poly.pdbx_seq_one_letter_code
_entity_poly.pdbx_strand_id
1 'polypeptide(L)'
;MKNLRKIVLLICVVCCIFGCSKSDSKNDKKSLAVFVPGVVSGNPVYEMLVSGVEKACTEAGESAELTVIEAGTNQAEWAEKLTALASSGKYDGIISSNPSLPALVEPLTEQFPSVKWLLLDGYLEGNPNVATLRYNQKEQGYIAGFVAGLVTTSSMDYANPAKKIALIAAQEYPVMNEVILPAFAEGAAAVDPSIT
;
A
#
# COMPACT_ATOMS: atom_id res chain seq x y z
N MET A 1 -62.50 -2.95 37.05
CA MET A 1 -61.06 -2.78 37.29
C MET A 1 -60.20 -4.04 36.98
N LYS A 2 -60.65 -5.27 37.25
CA LYS A 2 -59.89 -6.50 36.95
C LYS A 2 -59.69 -6.77 35.43
N ASN A 3 -60.66 -6.39 34.58
CA ASN A 3 -60.59 -6.63 33.14
C ASN A 3 -59.64 -5.60 32.43
N LEU A 4 -59.57 -4.39 32.95
CA LEU A 4 -58.65 -3.35 32.40
C LEU A 4 -57.20 -3.74 32.60
N ARG A 5 -56.83 -4.33 33.75
CA ARG A 5 -55.44 -4.85 34.00
C ARG A 5 -55.07 -6.00 33.09
N LYS A 6 -56.02 -6.88 32.71
CA LYS A 6 -55.77 -7.94 31.76
C LYS A 6 -55.57 -7.45 30.34
N ILE A 7 -56.28 -6.41 29.94
CA ILE A 7 -56.15 -5.79 28.61
C ILE A 7 -54.80 -5.09 28.49
N VAL A 8 -54.38 -4.33 29.53
CA VAL A 8 -53.08 -3.67 29.56
C VAL A 8 -51.92 -4.69 29.54
N LEU A 9 -52.06 -5.79 30.27
CA LEU A 9 -51.04 -6.85 30.25
C LEU A 9 -50.93 -7.55 28.87
N LEU A 10 -52.07 -7.74 28.19
CA LEU A 10 -52.11 -8.32 26.85
C LEU A 10 -51.48 -7.39 25.80
N ILE A 11 -51.68 -6.08 25.89
CA ILE A 11 -51.06 -5.10 25.00
C ILE A 11 -49.57 -5.04 25.20
N CYS A 12 -49.03 -5.07 26.44
CA CYS A 12 -47.62 -5.14 26.70
C CYS A 12 -46.93 -6.41 26.14
N VAL A 13 -47.59 -7.58 26.20
CA VAL A 13 -47.04 -8.82 25.62
C VAL A 13 -47.01 -8.77 24.10
N VAL A 14 -47.99 -8.16 23.45
CA VAL A 14 -48.04 -7.99 22.00
C VAL A 14 -46.96 -7.00 21.52
N CYS A 15 -46.66 -5.91 22.28
CA CYS A 15 -45.57 -5.00 21.95
C CYS A 15 -44.18 -5.67 22.07
N CYS A 16 -44.01 -6.66 22.94
CA CYS A 16 -42.72 -7.39 23.06
C CYS A 16 -42.45 -8.37 21.91
N ILE A 17 -43.46 -8.77 21.14
CA ILE A 17 -43.30 -9.73 20.04
C ILE A 17 -42.93 -9.01 18.72
N PHE A 18 -43.19 -7.70 18.59
CA PHE A 18 -42.81 -6.91 17.42
C PHE A 18 -41.50 -6.18 17.58
N GLY A 19 -40.81 -6.36 18.69
CA GLY A 19 -39.50 -5.79 18.99
C GLY A 19 -38.29 -6.56 18.48
N CYS A 20 -38.48 -7.63 17.66
CA CYS A 20 -37.38 -8.15 16.84
C CYS A 20 -37.20 -7.22 15.64
N SER A 21 -36.54 -6.10 15.87
CA SER A 21 -35.75 -5.46 14.84
C SER A 21 -34.86 -6.54 14.24
N LYS A 22 -35.17 -7.03 13.03
CA LYS A 22 -34.15 -7.54 12.16
C LYS A 22 -33.08 -6.49 12.15
N SER A 23 -31.93 -6.75 12.75
CA SER A 23 -30.73 -6.12 12.30
C SER A 23 -30.65 -6.53 10.83
N ASP A 24 -31.00 -5.64 9.93
CA ASP A 24 -30.48 -5.72 8.59
C ASP A 24 -28.97 -5.82 8.80
N SER A 25 -28.44 -7.03 8.63
CA SER A 25 -27.05 -7.15 8.29
C SER A 25 -26.99 -6.43 6.92
N LYS A 26 -26.81 -5.13 6.92
CA LYS A 26 -26.18 -4.45 5.80
C LYS A 26 -25.00 -5.36 5.51
N ASN A 27 -25.02 -5.98 4.37
CA ASN A 27 -23.86 -6.62 3.78
C ASN A 27 -22.85 -5.45 3.69
N ASP A 28 -21.99 -5.34 4.71
CA ASP A 28 -21.12 -4.18 4.91
C ASP A 28 -19.96 -4.39 3.94
N LYS A 29 -20.31 -4.26 2.64
CA LYS A 29 -19.39 -4.39 1.53
C LYS A 29 -18.29 -3.37 1.71
N LYS A 30 -17.05 -3.84 1.84
CA LYS A 30 -15.90 -3.00 2.01
C LYS A 30 -15.52 -2.36 0.69
N SER A 31 -15.39 -1.06 0.68
CA SER A 31 -14.96 -0.30 -0.48
C SER A 31 -13.47 -0.01 -0.38
N LEU A 32 -12.72 -0.53 -1.34
CA LEU A 32 -11.25 -0.43 -1.39
C LEU A 32 -10.84 0.40 -2.60
N ALA A 33 -9.79 1.20 -2.43
CA ALA A 33 -9.10 1.88 -3.53
C ALA A 33 -7.66 1.38 -3.66
N VAL A 34 -7.20 1.14 -4.88
CA VAL A 34 -5.76 1.07 -5.18
C VAL A 34 -5.35 2.41 -5.77
N PHE A 35 -4.51 3.12 -5.03
CA PHE A 35 -3.86 4.33 -5.51
C PHE A 35 -2.54 3.96 -6.19
N VAL A 36 -2.49 4.13 -7.49
CA VAL A 36 -1.30 3.87 -8.30
C VAL A 36 -0.54 5.17 -8.52
N PRO A 37 0.66 5.34 -7.92
CA PRO A 37 1.48 6.54 -8.12
C PRO A 37 2.21 6.46 -9.48
N GLY A 38 1.43 6.44 -10.54
CA GLY A 38 1.88 6.24 -11.91
C GLY A 38 0.74 5.84 -12.83
N VAL A 39 1.07 5.00 -13.80
CA VAL A 39 0.17 4.36 -14.76
C VAL A 39 0.36 2.85 -14.64
N VAL A 40 -0.73 2.10 -14.66
CA VAL A 40 -0.72 0.63 -14.53
C VAL A 40 -0.12 -0.02 -15.77
N SER A 41 -0.63 0.36 -16.94
CA SER A 41 -0.25 -0.28 -18.20
C SER A 41 1.25 -0.13 -18.49
N GLY A 42 1.92 -1.26 -18.73
CA GLY A 42 3.35 -1.33 -19.00
C GLY A 42 4.25 -1.18 -17.77
N ASN A 43 3.69 -1.15 -16.57
CA ASN A 43 4.44 -1.17 -15.32
C ASN A 43 4.17 -2.49 -14.56
N PRO A 44 5.08 -3.47 -14.61
CA PRO A 44 4.86 -4.79 -14.00
C PRO A 44 4.56 -4.74 -12.50
N VAL A 45 5.12 -3.77 -11.77
CA VAL A 45 4.90 -3.64 -10.32
C VAL A 45 3.44 -3.23 -10.05
N TYR A 46 2.93 -2.25 -10.80
CA TYR A 46 1.56 -1.80 -10.61
C TYR A 46 0.53 -2.77 -11.20
N GLU A 47 0.86 -3.45 -12.29
CA GLU A 47 0.04 -4.55 -12.82
C GLU A 47 -0.12 -5.67 -11.80
N MET A 48 0.97 -6.08 -11.13
CA MET A 48 0.92 -7.09 -10.06
C MET A 48 0.17 -6.58 -8.83
N LEU A 49 0.34 -5.32 -8.44
CA LEU A 49 -0.39 -4.72 -7.32
C LEU A 49 -1.89 -4.78 -7.56
N VAL A 50 -2.35 -4.25 -8.69
CA VAL A 50 -3.78 -4.22 -9.05
C VAL A 50 -4.34 -5.63 -9.14
N SER A 51 -3.69 -6.52 -9.90
CA SER A 51 -4.12 -7.91 -10.06
C SER A 51 -4.20 -8.67 -8.73
N GLY A 52 -3.23 -8.43 -7.82
CA GLY A 52 -3.24 -9.03 -6.49
C GLY A 52 -4.43 -8.59 -5.64
N VAL A 53 -4.78 -7.30 -5.67
CA VAL A 53 -5.95 -6.78 -4.93
C VAL A 53 -7.26 -7.21 -5.58
N GLU A 54 -7.35 -7.23 -6.91
CA GLU A 54 -8.52 -7.75 -7.64
C GLU A 54 -8.79 -9.22 -7.28
N LYS A 55 -7.73 -10.02 -7.23
CA LYS A 55 -7.84 -11.42 -6.82
C LYS A 55 -8.35 -11.55 -5.37
N ALA A 56 -7.81 -10.76 -4.45
CA ALA A 56 -8.24 -10.76 -3.06
C ALA A 56 -9.73 -10.33 -2.93
N CYS A 57 -10.16 -9.31 -3.66
CA CYS A 57 -11.57 -8.90 -3.70
C CYS A 57 -12.48 -9.99 -4.29
N THR A 58 -12.02 -10.68 -5.34
CA THR A 58 -12.75 -11.79 -5.94
C THR A 58 -12.92 -12.95 -4.96
N GLU A 59 -11.86 -13.28 -4.21
CA GLU A 59 -11.90 -14.32 -3.17
C GLU A 59 -12.78 -13.92 -1.99
N ALA A 60 -12.87 -12.63 -1.67
CA ALA A 60 -13.78 -12.09 -0.66
C ALA A 60 -15.26 -12.07 -1.14
N GLY A 61 -15.53 -12.30 -2.42
CA GLY A 61 -16.86 -12.33 -3.01
C GLY A 61 -17.58 -10.99 -2.95
N GLU A 62 -18.86 -10.99 -2.57
CA GLU A 62 -19.67 -9.75 -2.51
C GLU A 62 -19.32 -8.82 -1.35
N SER A 63 -18.39 -9.23 -0.45
CA SER A 63 -18.02 -8.46 0.73
C SER A 63 -16.99 -7.36 0.46
N ALA A 64 -16.42 -7.30 -0.74
CA ALA A 64 -15.45 -6.27 -1.13
C ALA A 64 -15.71 -5.75 -2.55
N GLU A 65 -15.39 -4.47 -2.76
CA GLU A 65 -15.34 -3.85 -4.08
C GLU A 65 -14.06 -3.03 -4.22
N LEU A 66 -13.57 -2.92 -5.45
CA LEU A 66 -12.32 -2.27 -5.76
C LEU A 66 -12.51 -1.14 -6.77
N THR A 67 -11.83 -0.02 -6.51
CA THR A 67 -11.61 1.06 -7.48
C THR A 67 -10.12 1.26 -7.68
N VAL A 68 -9.66 1.27 -8.93
CA VAL A 68 -8.26 1.57 -9.28
C VAL A 68 -8.16 3.03 -9.70
N ILE A 69 -7.20 3.76 -9.14
CA ILE A 69 -6.97 5.19 -9.37
C ILE A 69 -5.53 5.41 -9.80
N GLU A 70 -5.34 5.75 -11.05
CA GLU A 70 -4.04 6.14 -11.60
C GLU A 70 -3.76 7.61 -11.29
N ALA A 71 -2.76 7.86 -10.45
CA ALA A 71 -2.41 9.22 -10.03
C ALA A 71 -1.46 9.93 -11.00
N GLY A 72 -0.93 9.20 -11.97
CA GLY A 72 0.11 9.71 -12.87
C GLY A 72 1.47 9.84 -12.18
N THR A 73 2.48 10.21 -12.96
CA THR A 73 3.88 10.24 -12.52
C THR A 73 4.31 11.57 -11.89
N ASN A 74 3.43 12.58 -11.87
CA ASN A 74 3.72 13.85 -11.22
C ASN A 74 3.59 13.75 -9.69
N GLN A 75 4.70 13.52 -9.02
CA GLN A 75 4.75 13.32 -7.57
C GLN A 75 4.24 14.54 -6.77
N ALA A 76 4.34 15.75 -7.30
CA ALA A 76 3.86 16.95 -6.63
C ALA A 76 2.33 16.95 -6.41
N GLU A 77 1.60 16.17 -7.21
CA GLU A 77 0.14 16.06 -7.13
C GLU A 77 -0.33 14.91 -6.19
N TRP A 78 0.56 14.01 -5.80
CA TRP A 78 0.14 12.81 -5.07
C TRP A 78 -0.45 13.12 -3.70
N ALA A 79 0.12 14.07 -2.97
CA ALA A 79 -0.41 14.48 -1.66
C ALA A 79 -1.85 15.01 -1.75
N GLU A 80 -2.12 15.86 -2.74
CA GLU A 80 -3.47 16.39 -2.97
C GLU A 80 -4.44 15.28 -3.38
N LYS A 81 -4.04 14.41 -4.30
CA LYS A 81 -4.87 13.28 -4.77
C LYS A 81 -5.18 12.28 -3.65
N LEU A 82 -4.19 11.97 -2.79
CA LEU A 82 -4.40 11.12 -1.61
C LEU A 82 -5.35 11.76 -0.61
N THR A 83 -5.20 13.07 -0.38
CA THR A 83 -6.10 13.83 0.50
C THR A 83 -7.53 13.80 -0.05
N ALA A 84 -7.71 14.08 -1.34
CA ALA A 84 -9.03 14.03 -1.98
C ALA A 84 -9.66 12.63 -1.88
N LEU A 85 -8.85 11.59 -2.05
CA LEU A 85 -9.30 10.21 -1.95
C LEU A 85 -9.76 9.86 -0.52
N ALA A 86 -8.94 10.17 0.48
CA ALA A 86 -9.25 9.92 1.88
C ALA A 86 -10.46 10.72 2.37
N SER A 87 -10.54 12.01 1.99
CA SER A 87 -11.65 12.90 2.39
C SER A 87 -12.99 12.58 1.72
N SER A 88 -12.97 11.80 0.63
CA SER A 88 -14.20 11.43 -0.09
C SER A 88 -15.20 10.63 0.75
N GLY A 89 -14.73 9.96 1.81
CA GLY A 89 -15.54 9.07 2.65
C GLY A 89 -16.08 7.83 1.93
N LYS A 90 -15.57 7.54 0.72
CA LYS A 90 -16.05 6.43 -0.13
C LYS A 90 -15.36 5.10 0.17
N TYR A 91 -14.15 5.15 0.73
CA TYR A 91 -13.29 3.97 0.84
C TYR A 91 -13.00 3.64 2.31
N ASP A 92 -13.19 2.38 2.68
CA ASP A 92 -12.78 1.83 3.97
C ASP A 92 -11.26 1.64 4.03
N GLY A 93 -10.64 1.35 2.88
CA GLY A 93 -9.21 1.11 2.78
C GLY A 93 -8.60 1.62 1.48
N ILE A 94 -7.36 2.10 1.58
CA ILE A 94 -6.55 2.54 0.45
C ILE A 94 -5.25 1.75 0.43
N ILE A 95 -4.94 1.17 -0.72
CA ILE A 95 -3.78 0.31 -0.94
C ILE A 95 -2.86 0.99 -1.95
N SER A 96 -1.57 0.98 -1.71
CA SER A 96 -0.60 1.54 -2.66
C SER A 96 0.78 0.91 -2.50
N SER A 97 1.68 1.18 -3.44
CA SER A 97 3.05 0.69 -3.43
C SER A 97 4.01 1.75 -3.92
N ASN A 98 4.72 2.39 -3.01
CA ASN A 98 5.84 3.30 -3.31
C ASN A 98 6.54 3.69 -2.00
N PRO A 99 7.88 3.74 -1.92
CA PRO A 99 8.62 4.05 -0.71
C PRO A 99 8.46 5.50 -0.20
N SER A 100 7.95 6.41 -1.01
CA SER A 100 7.69 7.80 -0.59
C SER A 100 6.31 8.02 0.03
N LEU A 101 5.39 7.07 -0.12
CA LEU A 101 4.00 7.22 0.34
C LEU A 101 3.82 7.29 1.85
N PRO A 102 4.60 6.59 2.69
CA PRO A 102 4.44 6.69 4.13
C PRO A 102 4.44 8.12 4.66
N ALA A 103 5.37 8.95 4.19
CA ALA A 103 5.45 10.36 4.59
C ALA A 103 4.23 11.20 4.13
N LEU A 104 3.61 10.84 3.02
CA LEU A 104 2.41 11.51 2.52
C LEU A 104 1.14 11.04 3.23
N VAL A 105 1.10 9.77 3.65
CA VAL A 105 -0.07 9.15 4.28
C VAL A 105 -0.14 9.42 5.78
N GLU A 106 0.98 9.51 6.47
CA GLU A 106 1.04 9.68 7.92
C GLU A 106 0.14 10.83 8.42
N PRO A 107 0.21 12.07 7.89
CA PRO A 107 -0.65 13.15 8.34
C PRO A 107 -2.14 12.92 7.99
N LEU A 108 -2.44 12.12 6.97
CA LEU A 108 -3.82 11.80 6.59
C LEU A 108 -4.48 10.83 7.56
N THR A 109 -3.73 10.01 8.27
CA THR A 109 -4.29 9.06 9.24
C THR A 109 -4.90 9.75 10.45
N GLU A 110 -4.38 10.92 10.83
CA GLU A 110 -4.93 11.76 11.89
C GLU A 110 -6.19 12.51 11.42
N GLN A 111 -6.17 12.97 10.17
CA GLN A 111 -7.28 13.72 9.58
C GLN A 111 -8.47 12.81 9.21
N PHE A 112 -8.18 11.57 8.78
CA PHE A 112 -9.18 10.60 8.32
C PHE A 112 -9.01 9.25 9.01
N PRO A 113 -9.26 9.16 10.34
CA PRO A 113 -8.94 7.97 11.15
C PRO A 113 -9.81 6.75 10.82
N SER A 114 -10.89 6.90 10.07
CA SER A 114 -11.72 5.79 9.59
C SER A 114 -11.09 5.03 8.42
N VAL A 115 -10.20 5.66 7.65
CA VAL A 115 -9.56 5.05 6.49
C VAL A 115 -8.39 4.17 6.94
N LYS A 116 -8.35 2.93 6.44
CA LYS A 116 -7.22 2.02 6.65
C LYS A 116 -6.31 2.03 5.44
N TRP A 117 -5.01 1.93 5.71
CA TRP A 117 -3.98 2.00 4.68
C TRP A 117 -3.15 0.72 4.64
N LEU A 118 -2.90 0.23 3.45
CA LEU A 118 -1.90 -0.81 3.20
C LEU A 118 -0.86 -0.27 2.23
N LEU A 119 0.36 -0.07 2.72
CA LEU A 119 1.47 0.47 1.95
C LEU A 119 2.51 -0.61 1.71
N LEU A 120 2.66 -1.01 0.46
CA LEU A 120 3.69 -1.92 0.01
C LEU A 120 4.94 -1.12 -0.37
N ASP A 121 6.09 -1.73 -0.17
CA ASP A 121 7.42 -1.12 -0.40
C ASP A 121 7.63 0.17 0.41
N GLY A 122 6.97 0.27 1.56
CA GLY A 122 7.05 1.42 2.45
C GLY A 122 7.11 0.98 3.91
N TYR A 123 7.45 1.91 4.79
CA TYR A 123 7.50 1.66 6.23
C TYR A 123 7.00 2.85 7.02
N LEU A 124 6.07 2.60 7.92
CA LEU A 124 5.60 3.53 8.94
C LEU A 124 5.33 2.73 10.21
N GLU A 125 5.97 3.13 11.31
CA GLU A 125 5.87 2.44 12.58
C GLU A 125 4.87 3.12 13.52
N GLY A 126 4.19 2.31 14.34
CA GLY A 126 3.37 2.81 15.44
C GLY A 126 2.01 3.40 15.04
N ASN A 127 1.62 3.35 13.76
CA ASN A 127 0.35 3.88 13.30
C ASN A 127 -0.72 2.78 13.18
N PRO A 128 -1.81 2.79 14.00
CA PRO A 128 -2.82 1.73 14.03
C PRO A 128 -3.70 1.68 12.77
N ASN A 129 -3.62 2.71 11.92
CA ASN A 129 -4.40 2.80 10.69
C ASN A 129 -3.59 2.40 9.45
N VAL A 130 -2.27 2.12 9.61
CA VAL A 130 -1.38 1.79 8.50
C VAL A 130 -0.75 0.43 8.71
N ALA A 131 -1.00 -0.48 7.79
CA ALA A 131 -0.22 -1.69 7.63
C ALA A 131 0.83 -1.46 6.54
N THR A 132 2.07 -1.89 6.80
CA THR A 132 3.16 -1.77 5.84
C THR A 132 3.78 -3.12 5.52
N LEU A 133 4.25 -3.27 4.29
CA LEU A 133 5.00 -4.43 3.84
C LEU A 133 6.31 -3.95 3.21
N ARG A 134 7.43 -4.42 3.75
CA ARG A 134 8.76 -4.11 3.21
C ARG A 134 9.37 -5.30 2.51
N TYR A 135 10.11 -5.02 1.46
CA TYR A 135 11.03 -5.98 0.86
C TYR A 135 12.42 -5.85 1.49
N ASN A 136 13.26 -6.86 1.31
CA ASN A 136 14.66 -6.79 1.74
C ASN A 136 15.48 -5.97 0.74
N GLN A 137 15.36 -4.65 0.84
CA GLN A 137 16.00 -3.72 -0.09
C GLN A 137 17.53 -3.70 0.03
N LYS A 138 18.07 -4.10 1.19
CA LYS A 138 19.52 -4.30 1.33
C LYS A 138 20.00 -5.43 0.43
N GLU A 139 19.32 -6.57 0.43
CA GLU A 139 19.66 -7.71 -0.41
C GLU A 139 19.50 -7.39 -1.91
N GLN A 140 18.44 -6.66 -2.28
CA GLN A 140 18.25 -6.20 -3.66
C GLN A 140 19.39 -5.28 -4.11
N GLY A 141 19.77 -4.30 -3.29
CA GLY A 141 20.88 -3.39 -3.57
C GLY A 141 22.20 -4.15 -3.71
N TYR A 142 22.47 -5.06 -2.78
CA TYR A 142 23.68 -5.90 -2.81
C TYR A 142 23.77 -6.74 -4.09
N ILE A 143 22.69 -7.46 -4.45
CA ILE A 143 22.66 -8.30 -5.66
C ILE A 143 22.85 -7.43 -6.92
N ALA A 144 22.21 -6.27 -6.98
CA ALA A 144 22.36 -5.36 -8.12
C ALA A 144 23.82 -4.87 -8.26
N GLY A 145 24.47 -4.48 -7.17
CA GLY A 145 25.88 -4.10 -7.14
C GLY A 145 26.83 -5.25 -7.50
N PHE A 146 26.55 -6.45 -6.98
CA PHE A 146 27.31 -7.64 -7.30
C PHE A 146 27.27 -7.98 -8.81
N VAL A 147 26.06 -7.94 -9.41
CA VAL A 147 25.90 -8.16 -10.86
C VAL A 147 26.60 -7.07 -11.67
N ALA A 148 26.48 -5.80 -11.28
CA ALA A 148 27.18 -4.69 -11.93
C ALA A 148 28.71 -4.88 -11.85
N GLY A 149 29.21 -5.33 -10.71
CA GLY A 149 30.60 -5.67 -10.50
C GLY A 149 31.10 -6.80 -11.42
N LEU A 150 30.31 -7.89 -11.53
CA LEU A 150 30.62 -8.99 -12.44
C LEU A 150 30.66 -8.54 -13.91
N VAL A 151 29.71 -7.69 -14.33
CA VAL A 151 29.68 -7.17 -15.70
C VAL A 151 30.89 -6.30 -15.98
N THR A 152 31.19 -5.32 -15.11
CA THR A 152 32.29 -4.36 -15.37
C THR A 152 33.68 -5.01 -15.36
N THR A 153 33.87 -6.13 -14.64
CA THR A 153 35.12 -6.88 -14.59
C THR A 153 35.23 -8.02 -15.62
N SER A 154 34.19 -8.26 -16.40
CA SER A 154 34.09 -9.30 -17.42
C SER A 154 34.66 -8.86 -18.78
N SER A 155 34.54 -9.72 -19.78
CA SER A 155 34.78 -9.41 -21.19
C SER A 155 33.48 -9.14 -21.97
N MET A 156 32.37 -8.92 -21.27
CA MET A 156 31.06 -8.63 -21.88
C MET A 156 31.01 -7.23 -22.49
N ASP A 157 30.05 -7.03 -23.39
CA ASP A 157 29.70 -5.69 -23.82
C ASP A 157 29.34 -4.84 -22.58
N TYR A 158 29.71 -3.57 -22.59
CA TYR A 158 29.57 -2.61 -21.48
C TYR A 158 30.55 -2.79 -20.29
N ALA A 159 31.40 -3.81 -20.29
CA ALA A 159 32.53 -3.84 -19.36
C ALA A 159 33.46 -2.65 -19.62
N ASN A 160 34.06 -2.09 -18.56
CA ASN A 160 35.01 -0.99 -18.77
C ASN A 160 36.31 -1.21 -17.96
N PRO A 161 37.48 -0.94 -18.58
CA PRO A 161 38.77 -1.13 -17.92
C PRO A 161 38.98 -0.26 -16.67
N ALA A 162 38.23 0.83 -16.55
CA ALA A 162 38.30 1.72 -15.38
C ALA A 162 37.54 1.17 -14.17
N LYS A 163 36.80 0.06 -14.33
CA LYS A 163 36.01 -0.57 -13.28
C LYS A 163 35.10 0.40 -12.57
N LYS A 164 34.45 1.28 -13.33
CA LYS A 164 33.49 2.25 -12.82
C LYS A 164 32.07 1.78 -13.07
N ILE A 165 31.25 1.86 -12.06
CA ILE A 165 29.81 1.61 -12.14
C ILE A 165 29.04 2.78 -11.56
N ALA A 166 27.77 2.90 -11.88
CA ALA A 166 26.89 3.93 -11.32
C ALA A 166 25.50 3.37 -11.07
N LEU A 167 24.83 3.89 -10.03
CA LEU A 167 23.44 3.69 -9.76
C LEU A 167 22.71 5.01 -9.96
N ILE A 168 21.67 5.00 -10.80
CA ILE A 168 20.82 6.17 -11.01
C ILE A 168 19.54 5.97 -10.22
N ALA A 169 19.29 6.82 -9.24
CA ALA A 169 18.07 6.84 -8.44
C ALA A 169 17.10 7.89 -8.99
N ALA A 170 15.81 7.57 -8.99
CA ALA A 170 14.76 8.51 -9.44
C ALA A 170 14.61 9.70 -8.48
N GLN A 171 14.86 9.48 -7.19
CA GLN A 171 14.76 10.50 -6.13
C GLN A 171 15.55 10.07 -4.90
N GLU A 172 15.81 11.03 -4.02
CA GLU A 172 16.37 10.79 -2.70
C GLU A 172 15.25 10.41 -1.71
N TYR A 173 15.50 9.37 -0.93
CA TYR A 173 14.70 9.01 0.25
C TYR A 173 15.56 8.18 1.21
N PRO A 174 15.21 8.10 2.51
CA PRO A 174 16.09 7.52 3.52
C PRO A 174 16.58 6.11 3.17
N VAL A 175 15.70 5.23 2.73
CA VAL A 175 16.09 3.84 2.39
C VAL A 175 17.02 3.79 1.17
N MET A 176 16.88 4.69 0.20
CA MET A 176 17.82 4.78 -0.92
C MET A 176 19.22 5.11 -0.41
N ASN A 177 19.33 6.15 0.41
CA ASN A 177 20.63 6.68 0.84
C ASN A 177 21.29 5.82 1.92
N GLU A 178 20.49 5.25 2.84
CA GLU A 178 21.00 4.55 4.02
C GLU A 178 21.12 3.04 3.85
N VAL A 179 20.39 2.46 2.89
CA VAL A 179 20.31 1.01 2.71
C VAL A 179 20.73 0.59 1.31
N ILE A 180 20.09 1.11 0.25
CA ILE A 180 20.26 0.60 -1.12
C ILE A 180 21.62 0.98 -1.67
N LEU A 181 22.01 2.27 -1.59
CA LEU A 181 23.32 2.74 -2.09
C LEU A 181 24.51 2.09 -1.38
N PRO A 182 24.54 2.00 -0.04
CA PRO A 182 25.61 1.26 0.65
C PRO A 182 25.66 -0.22 0.26
N ALA A 183 24.51 -0.88 0.19
CA ALA A 183 24.44 -2.28 -0.18
C ALA A 183 24.89 -2.53 -1.63
N PHE A 184 24.58 -1.63 -2.56
CA PHE A 184 25.05 -1.68 -3.93
C PHE A 184 26.61 -1.61 -3.98
N ALA A 185 27.19 -0.67 -3.23
CA ALA A 185 28.64 -0.56 -3.12
C ALA A 185 29.28 -1.82 -2.47
N GLU A 186 28.66 -2.35 -1.41
CA GLU A 186 29.09 -3.62 -0.78
C GLU A 186 29.08 -4.78 -1.77
N GLY A 187 28.01 -4.91 -2.57
CA GLY A 187 27.89 -5.96 -3.57
C GLY A 187 28.96 -5.87 -4.66
N ALA A 188 29.23 -4.67 -5.17
CA ALA A 188 30.27 -4.45 -6.16
C ALA A 188 31.68 -4.75 -5.61
N ALA A 189 31.97 -4.27 -4.41
CA ALA A 189 33.24 -4.50 -3.72
C ALA A 189 33.49 -5.99 -3.41
N ALA A 190 32.44 -6.79 -3.23
CA ALA A 190 32.55 -8.23 -3.05
C ALA A 190 33.06 -8.96 -4.30
N VAL A 191 32.89 -8.37 -5.49
CA VAL A 191 33.46 -8.89 -6.75
C VAL A 191 34.91 -8.44 -6.89
N ASP A 192 35.16 -7.13 -6.76
CA ASP A 192 36.50 -6.54 -6.84
C ASP A 192 36.52 -5.23 -6.04
N PRO A 193 37.31 -5.14 -4.96
CA PRO A 193 37.41 -3.95 -4.12
C PRO A 193 37.90 -2.69 -4.84
N SER A 194 38.45 -2.81 -6.05
CA SER A 194 38.89 -1.67 -6.85
C SER A 194 37.80 -1.03 -7.71
N ILE A 195 36.57 -1.58 -7.68
CA ILE A 195 35.40 -1.00 -8.36
C ILE A 195 35.00 0.31 -7.66
N THR A 196 34.74 1.36 -8.44
CA THR A 196 34.36 2.68 -7.95
C THR A 196 33.11 3.19 -8.65
#